data_0a7ccebce55ad1c17fd02b62d161bae8
#
_entry.id   0a7ccebce55ad1c17fd02b62d161bae8
#
_cell.length_a   1.000
_cell.length_b   1.000
_cell.length_c   1.000
_cell.angle_alpha   90.00
_cell.angle_beta   90.00
_cell.angle_gamma   90.00
#
_symmetry.space_group_name_H-M   'P 1'
#
loop_
_entity.id
_entity.type
_entity.pdbx_description
1 polymer ?
#
loop_
_entity_poly.entity_id
_entity_poly.type
_entity_poly.pdbx_seq_one_letter_code
_entity_poly.pdbx_strand_id
1 'polypeptide(L)'
;MTTSLIQQPGIERREPSAGQLLQIALENKAGIEAIERITALMERERDYQNNVGFDEALNRCQQKMGRISADANNPQTHSRYATYAKLDSILRPIYAAEGFSISFGEEDCPTPGKTRFVAYVSRSGITRPYRKDLTASTKGPKGNDVMTPIHAEGAADSYARRYLLKGIFNVAIGEDDSDGNEGPNLTEKQEAQLSEWADALRQAPDLPQLKNVFADAYKFAGSVSPHEKSKMAAVYEQCKRRFL
;
A
#
# COMPACT_ATOMS: atom_id res chain seq x y z
N MET A 1 14.98 65.30 -13.21
CA MET A 1 14.54 64.63 -14.46
C MET A 1 14.87 63.19 -14.31
N THR A 2 13.89 62.37 -13.95
CA THR A 2 14.10 60.91 -13.68
C THR A 2 13.58 60.14 -14.87
N THR A 3 14.50 59.56 -15.65
CA THR A 3 14.19 58.79 -16.82
C THR A 3 13.66 57.43 -16.39
N SER A 4 12.37 57.19 -16.58
CA SER A 4 11.74 55.91 -16.36
C SER A 4 12.14 54.94 -17.48
N LEU A 5 12.87 53.88 -17.14
CA LEU A 5 13.14 52.75 -18.03
C LEU A 5 11.88 51.94 -18.18
N ILE A 6 11.24 52.03 -19.35
CA ILE A 6 10.13 51.17 -19.76
C ILE A 6 10.70 49.75 -19.98
N GLN A 7 10.46 48.84 -19.04
CA GLN A 7 10.67 47.39 -19.26
C GLN A 7 9.72 46.92 -20.34
N GLN A 8 10.26 46.53 -21.48
CA GLN A 8 9.52 45.83 -22.50
C GLN A 8 9.13 44.44 -21.96
N PRO A 9 7.86 43.99 -22.12
CA PRO A 9 7.49 42.66 -21.71
C PRO A 9 8.27 41.66 -22.60
N GLY A 10 9.04 40.80 -21.95
CA GLY A 10 9.77 39.72 -22.61
C GLY A 10 8.77 38.85 -23.35
N ILE A 11 8.91 38.81 -24.69
CA ILE A 11 8.21 37.83 -25.52
C ILE A 11 8.82 36.48 -25.17
N GLU A 12 8.11 35.71 -24.30
CA GLU A 12 8.40 34.27 -24.16
C GLU A 12 8.22 33.62 -25.54
N ARG A 13 9.33 33.40 -26.24
CA ARG A 13 9.32 32.58 -27.45
C ARG A 13 9.03 31.15 -27.01
N ARG A 14 7.76 30.76 -26.98
CA ARG A 14 7.40 29.35 -26.85
C ARG A 14 7.97 28.63 -28.06
N GLU A 15 8.86 27.69 -27.83
CA GLU A 15 9.37 26.82 -28.88
C GLU A 15 8.18 26.10 -29.54
N PRO A 16 8.17 25.98 -30.88
CA PRO A 16 7.06 25.35 -31.58
C PRO A 16 6.97 23.89 -31.18
N SER A 17 5.76 23.40 -30.87
CA SER A 17 5.54 21.99 -30.61
C SER A 17 5.90 21.14 -31.82
N ALA A 18 6.21 19.85 -31.61
CA ALA A 18 6.54 18.94 -32.71
C ALA A 18 5.42 18.85 -33.76
N GLY A 19 4.12 19.00 -33.35
CA GLY A 19 3.01 19.10 -34.29
C GLY A 19 3.04 20.37 -35.14
N GLN A 20 3.40 21.51 -34.54
CA GLN A 20 3.58 22.78 -35.30
C GLN A 20 4.77 22.68 -36.26
N LEU A 21 5.86 22.03 -35.85
CA LEU A 21 7.01 21.78 -36.75
C LEU A 21 6.62 20.90 -37.95
N LEU A 22 5.79 19.88 -37.74
CA LEU A 22 5.28 19.03 -38.82
C LEU A 22 4.39 19.84 -39.78
N GLN A 23 3.49 20.66 -39.25
CA GLN A 23 2.65 21.54 -40.08
C GLN A 23 3.49 22.49 -40.91
N ILE A 24 4.48 23.15 -40.31
CA ILE A 24 5.41 24.06 -41.01
C ILE A 24 6.18 23.30 -42.10
N ALA A 25 6.64 22.06 -41.82
CA ALA A 25 7.36 21.25 -42.80
C ALA A 25 6.49 20.90 -44.01
N LEU A 26 5.20 20.54 -43.76
CA LEU A 26 4.26 20.26 -44.86
C LEU A 26 3.93 21.50 -45.68
N GLU A 27 3.69 22.65 -45.05
CA GLU A 27 3.44 23.93 -45.73
C GLU A 27 4.62 24.38 -46.59
N ASN A 28 5.86 24.12 -46.13
CA ASN A 28 7.08 24.43 -46.84
C ASN A 28 7.54 23.33 -47.81
N LYS A 29 6.72 22.30 -48.07
CA LYS A 29 7.03 21.17 -48.96
C LYS A 29 8.37 20.51 -48.62
N ALA A 30 8.65 20.32 -47.33
CA ALA A 30 9.86 19.67 -46.85
C ALA A 30 9.95 18.25 -47.41
N GLY A 31 11.19 17.80 -47.65
CA GLY A 31 11.44 16.45 -48.13
C GLY A 31 11.02 15.38 -47.11
N ILE A 32 10.78 14.16 -47.58
CA ILE A 32 10.28 13.03 -46.76
C ILE A 32 11.18 12.77 -45.55
N GLU A 33 12.49 12.91 -45.67
CA GLU A 33 13.43 12.73 -44.55
C GLU A 33 13.21 13.73 -43.41
N ALA A 34 12.83 14.97 -43.72
CA ALA A 34 12.51 15.97 -42.67
C ALA A 34 11.21 15.61 -41.95
N ILE A 35 10.20 15.12 -42.67
CA ILE A 35 8.94 14.66 -42.13
C ILE A 35 9.17 13.44 -41.21
N GLU A 36 9.96 12.46 -41.62
CA GLU A 36 10.31 11.29 -40.81
C GLU A 36 11.04 11.68 -39.53
N ARG A 37 11.99 12.63 -39.57
CA ARG A 37 12.68 13.12 -38.38
C ARG A 37 11.74 13.83 -37.40
N ILE A 38 10.82 14.64 -37.90
CA ILE A 38 9.83 15.32 -37.07
C ILE A 38 8.89 14.31 -36.44
N THR A 39 8.42 13.29 -37.19
CA THR A 39 7.57 12.23 -36.66
C THR A 39 8.30 11.43 -35.57
N ALA A 40 9.57 11.08 -35.79
CA ALA A 40 10.38 10.41 -34.78
C ALA A 40 10.57 11.26 -33.48
N LEU A 41 10.70 12.59 -33.63
CA LEU A 41 10.74 13.51 -32.49
C LEU A 41 9.40 13.54 -31.75
N MET A 42 8.27 13.55 -32.45
CA MET A 42 6.92 13.51 -31.84
C MET A 42 6.73 12.22 -31.07
N GLU A 43 7.16 11.08 -31.57
CA GLU A 43 7.06 9.80 -30.88
C GLU A 43 7.91 9.80 -29.61
N ARG A 44 9.15 10.27 -29.67
CA ARG A 44 10.04 10.39 -28.50
C ARG A 44 9.46 11.33 -27.45
N GLU A 45 8.93 12.47 -27.86
CA GLU A 45 8.31 13.42 -26.95
C GLU A 45 7.09 12.79 -26.26
N ARG A 46 6.22 12.12 -27.01
CA ARG A 46 5.07 11.39 -26.46
C ARG A 46 5.51 10.32 -25.46
N ASP A 47 6.53 9.52 -25.82
CA ASP A 47 7.03 8.47 -24.94
C ASP A 47 7.66 9.05 -23.67
N TYR A 48 8.37 10.17 -23.79
CA TYR A 48 8.89 10.89 -22.64
C TYR A 48 7.77 11.39 -21.73
N GLN A 49 6.76 12.05 -22.27
CA GLN A 49 5.61 12.56 -21.50
C GLN A 49 4.82 11.42 -20.84
N ASN A 50 4.64 10.29 -21.53
CA ASN A 50 3.99 9.11 -20.97
C ASN A 50 4.80 8.53 -19.80
N ASN A 51 6.13 8.50 -19.90
CA ASN A 51 6.99 8.04 -18.81
C ASN A 51 6.95 8.99 -17.60
N VAL A 52 7.04 10.31 -17.84
CA VAL A 52 6.87 11.31 -16.77
C VAL A 52 5.51 11.14 -16.09
N GLY A 53 4.44 11.06 -16.87
CA GLY A 53 3.10 10.87 -16.34
C GLY A 53 2.93 9.54 -15.59
N PHE A 54 3.64 8.47 -15.98
CA PHE A 54 3.67 7.22 -15.24
C PHE A 54 4.32 7.40 -13.87
N ASP A 55 5.48 8.06 -13.80
CA ASP A 55 6.22 8.25 -12.55
C ASP A 55 5.48 9.19 -11.58
N GLU A 56 4.88 10.26 -12.09
CA GLU A 56 4.04 11.15 -11.30
C GLU A 56 2.82 10.44 -10.71
N ALA A 57 2.13 9.60 -11.50
CA ALA A 57 1.00 8.83 -11.02
C ALA A 57 1.41 7.79 -9.99
N LEU A 58 2.57 7.13 -10.17
CA LEU A 58 3.12 6.20 -9.19
C LEU A 58 3.42 6.90 -7.86
N ASN A 59 4.01 8.09 -7.93
CA ASN A 59 4.24 8.94 -6.75
C ASN A 59 2.91 9.26 -6.03
N ARG A 60 1.87 9.69 -6.78
CA ARG A 60 0.53 9.95 -6.19
C ARG A 60 -0.08 8.71 -5.55
N CYS A 61 0.11 7.52 -6.14
CA CYS A 61 -0.29 6.27 -5.51
C CYS A 61 0.42 6.08 -4.17
N GLN A 62 1.74 6.19 -4.15
CA GLN A 62 2.56 5.99 -2.95
C GLN A 62 2.21 6.98 -1.82
N GLN A 63 1.89 8.24 -2.16
CA GLN A 63 1.44 9.24 -1.18
C GLN A 63 0.10 8.90 -0.53
N LYS A 64 -0.80 8.21 -1.26
CA LYS A 64 -2.11 7.79 -0.77
C LYS A 64 -2.09 6.45 -0.03
N MET A 65 -1.02 5.67 -0.20
CA MET A 65 -0.87 4.34 0.38
C MET A 65 -0.14 4.43 1.71
N GLY A 66 -0.88 4.21 2.79
CA GLY A 66 -0.31 4.09 4.13
C GLY A 66 0.22 2.68 4.42
N ARG A 67 0.64 2.47 5.66
CA ARG A 67 0.99 1.15 6.19
C ARG A 67 -0.24 0.25 6.21
N ILE A 68 -0.08 -1.02 5.88
CA ILE A 68 -1.18 -1.99 5.85
C ILE A 68 -1.03 -2.97 7.01
N SER A 69 -2.08 -3.12 7.82
CA SER A 69 -2.10 -4.07 8.92
C SER A 69 -2.10 -5.52 8.43
N ALA A 70 -1.42 -6.40 9.16
CA ALA A 70 -1.41 -7.83 8.88
C ALA A 70 -2.77 -8.46 9.29
N ASP A 71 -3.31 -9.33 8.42
CA ASP A 71 -4.57 -10.04 8.62
C ASP A 71 -4.41 -11.57 8.74
N ALA A 72 -3.17 -12.07 8.69
CA ALA A 72 -2.88 -13.49 8.80
C ALA A 72 -1.60 -13.75 9.58
N ASN A 73 -1.53 -14.94 10.19
CA ASN A 73 -0.37 -15.43 10.92
C ASN A 73 0.27 -16.61 10.18
N ASN A 74 1.59 -16.65 10.15
CA ASN A 74 2.33 -17.83 9.70
C ASN A 74 2.67 -18.69 10.94
N PRO A 75 2.06 -19.88 11.10
CA PRO A 75 2.29 -20.71 12.28
C PRO A 75 3.71 -21.27 12.37
N GLN A 76 4.43 -21.35 11.24
CA GLN A 76 5.80 -21.88 11.21
C GLN A 76 6.85 -20.85 11.65
N THR A 77 6.65 -19.59 11.30
CA THR A 77 7.60 -18.50 11.58
C THR A 77 7.11 -17.57 12.69
N HIS A 78 5.89 -17.78 13.19
CA HIS A 78 5.20 -16.89 14.15
C HIS A 78 5.14 -15.43 13.70
N SER A 79 5.24 -15.20 12.38
CA SER A 79 5.18 -13.85 11.79
C SER A 79 3.79 -13.53 11.28
N ARG A 80 3.37 -12.27 11.45
CA ARG A 80 2.13 -11.74 10.87
C ARG A 80 2.39 -11.20 9.47
N TYR A 81 1.41 -11.34 8.58
CA TYR A 81 1.53 -10.85 7.21
C TYR A 81 0.16 -10.41 6.68
N ALA A 82 0.17 -9.50 5.70
CA ALA A 82 -1.03 -9.16 4.94
C ALA A 82 -1.22 -10.16 3.80
N THR A 83 -2.43 -10.72 3.68
CA THR A 83 -2.78 -11.60 2.56
C THR A 83 -2.82 -10.82 1.23
N TYR A 84 -2.74 -11.53 0.10
CA TYR A 84 -2.93 -10.90 -1.21
C TYR A 84 -4.29 -10.22 -1.32
N ALA A 85 -5.35 -10.86 -0.82
CA ALA A 85 -6.70 -10.30 -0.83
C ALA A 85 -6.79 -8.98 -0.06
N LYS A 86 -6.15 -8.90 1.11
CA LYS A 86 -6.08 -7.67 1.91
C LYS A 86 -5.32 -6.57 1.17
N LEU A 87 -4.14 -6.89 0.62
CA LEU A 87 -3.36 -5.93 -0.16
C LEU A 87 -4.14 -5.42 -1.37
N ASP A 88 -4.73 -6.33 -2.15
CA ASP A 88 -5.48 -5.99 -3.35
C ASP A 88 -6.70 -5.11 -3.03
N SER A 89 -7.44 -5.42 -1.98
CA SER A 89 -8.62 -4.64 -1.57
C SER A 89 -8.30 -3.20 -1.21
N ILE A 90 -7.11 -2.94 -0.65
CA ILE A 90 -6.66 -1.60 -0.25
C ILE A 90 -5.97 -0.87 -1.40
N LEU A 91 -5.08 -1.56 -2.13
CA LEU A 91 -4.22 -0.92 -3.13
C LEU A 91 -4.93 -0.72 -4.47
N ARG A 92 -5.80 -1.68 -4.88
CA ARG A 92 -6.47 -1.62 -6.19
C ARG A 92 -7.30 -0.35 -6.41
N PRO A 93 -8.15 0.11 -5.48
CA PRO A 93 -8.89 1.36 -5.67
C PRO A 93 -7.97 2.56 -5.89
N ILE A 94 -6.80 2.59 -5.23
CA ILE A 94 -5.85 3.71 -5.30
C ILE A 94 -5.14 3.72 -6.66
N TYR A 95 -4.55 2.58 -7.07
CA TYR A 95 -3.80 2.54 -8.32
C TYR A 95 -4.71 2.58 -9.55
N ALA A 96 -5.90 2.00 -9.48
CA ALA A 96 -6.87 2.09 -10.58
C ALA A 96 -7.39 3.51 -10.78
N ALA A 97 -7.60 4.28 -9.70
CA ALA A 97 -7.98 5.69 -9.79
C ALA A 97 -6.91 6.57 -10.47
N GLU A 98 -5.62 6.17 -10.38
CA GLU A 98 -4.52 6.83 -11.07
C GLU A 98 -4.28 6.27 -12.50
N GLY A 99 -5.14 5.38 -12.97
CA GLY A 99 -5.12 4.82 -14.33
C GLY A 99 -4.16 3.65 -14.53
N PHE A 100 -3.68 3.04 -13.45
CA PHE A 100 -2.85 1.83 -13.56
C PHE A 100 -3.68 0.56 -13.68
N SER A 101 -3.19 -0.37 -14.47
CA SER A 101 -3.60 -1.77 -14.47
C SER A 101 -2.40 -2.66 -14.15
N ILE A 102 -2.64 -3.76 -13.43
CA ILE A 102 -1.60 -4.74 -13.07
C ILE A 102 -2.09 -6.13 -13.48
N SER A 103 -1.27 -6.81 -14.28
CA SER A 103 -1.44 -8.22 -14.60
C SER A 103 -0.24 -9.02 -14.09
N PHE A 104 -0.49 -10.26 -13.68
CA PHE A 104 0.56 -11.16 -13.21
C PHE A 104 0.75 -12.31 -14.20
N GLY A 105 1.99 -12.76 -14.32
CA GLY A 105 2.36 -13.88 -15.16
C GLY A 105 3.67 -14.49 -14.68
N GLU A 106 4.18 -15.42 -15.48
CA GLU A 106 5.45 -16.10 -15.28
C GLU A 106 6.32 -15.92 -16.51
N GLU A 107 7.62 -15.85 -16.32
CA GLU A 107 8.65 -15.81 -17.36
C GLU A 107 9.71 -16.87 -17.07
N ASP A 108 10.48 -17.23 -18.08
CA ASP A 108 11.64 -18.09 -17.91
C ASP A 108 12.64 -17.50 -16.92
N CYS A 109 13.04 -18.26 -15.92
CA CYS A 109 14.00 -17.84 -14.93
C CYS A 109 15.42 -18.29 -15.34
N PRO A 110 16.41 -17.37 -15.43
CA PRO A 110 17.77 -17.75 -15.75
C PRO A 110 18.45 -18.55 -14.62
N THR A 111 17.86 -18.56 -13.40
CA THR A 111 18.39 -19.32 -12.28
C THR A 111 17.69 -20.70 -12.23
N PRO A 112 18.44 -21.81 -12.37
CA PRO A 112 17.86 -23.15 -12.33
C PRO A 112 17.08 -23.42 -11.02
N GLY A 113 15.93 -24.07 -11.13
CA GLY A 113 15.09 -24.45 -9.99
C GLY A 113 14.29 -23.29 -9.38
N LYS A 114 14.23 -22.13 -10.07
CA LYS A 114 13.36 -21.00 -9.70
C LYS A 114 12.36 -20.70 -10.81
N THR A 115 11.20 -20.21 -10.39
CA THR A 115 10.19 -19.62 -11.27
C THR A 115 10.28 -18.11 -11.16
N ARG A 116 10.26 -17.42 -12.29
CA ARG A 116 10.21 -15.96 -12.35
C ARG A 116 8.77 -15.50 -12.44
N PHE A 117 8.27 -14.96 -11.37
CA PHE A 117 6.98 -14.27 -11.33
C PHE A 117 7.15 -12.83 -11.78
N VAL A 118 6.22 -12.35 -12.58
CA VAL A 118 6.25 -10.97 -13.10
C VAL A 118 4.90 -10.28 -12.89
N ALA A 119 4.98 -8.99 -12.53
CA ALA A 119 3.86 -8.08 -12.57
C ALA A 119 4.10 -7.05 -13.67
N TYR A 120 3.19 -6.98 -14.63
CA TYR A 120 3.18 -5.96 -15.67
C TYR A 120 2.31 -4.81 -15.21
N VAL A 121 2.93 -3.66 -14.93
CA VAL A 121 2.24 -2.44 -14.52
C VAL A 121 2.11 -1.55 -15.73
N SER A 122 0.86 -1.30 -16.16
CA SER A 122 0.56 -0.56 -17.37
C SER A 122 -0.20 0.72 -17.09
N ARG A 123 0.16 1.81 -17.78
CA ARG A 123 -0.54 3.09 -17.76
C ARG A 123 -0.22 3.89 -19.02
N SER A 124 -1.22 4.44 -19.70
CA SER A 124 -1.07 5.35 -20.86
C SER A 124 -0.14 4.82 -21.95
N GLY A 125 -0.21 3.52 -22.27
CA GLY A 125 0.64 2.88 -23.27
C GLY A 125 2.05 2.48 -22.80
N ILE A 126 2.44 2.83 -21.58
CA ILE A 126 3.68 2.35 -20.96
C ILE A 126 3.39 1.12 -20.12
N THR A 127 4.26 0.11 -20.24
CA THR A 127 4.22 -1.11 -19.41
C THR A 127 5.58 -1.35 -18.80
N ARG A 128 5.67 -1.44 -17.47
CA ARG A 128 6.90 -1.76 -16.74
C ARG A 128 6.77 -3.12 -16.06
N PRO A 129 7.69 -4.08 -16.37
CA PRO A 129 7.71 -5.38 -15.71
C PRO A 129 8.49 -5.31 -14.40
N TYR A 130 7.90 -5.86 -13.33
CA TYR A 130 8.52 -6.07 -12.03
C TYR A 130 8.65 -7.56 -11.76
N ARG A 131 9.83 -8.05 -11.43
CA ARG A 131 10.16 -9.48 -11.39
C ARG A 131 10.52 -9.93 -9.98
N LYS A 132 10.16 -11.18 -9.67
CA LYS A 132 10.51 -11.86 -8.42
C LYS A 132 10.80 -13.32 -8.69
N ASP A 133 12.04 -13.75 -8.44
CA ASP A 133 12.45 -15.15 -8.62
C ASP A 133 12.27 -15.91 -7.31
N LEU A 134 11.47 -16.96 -7.32
CA LEU A 134 11.16 -17.80 -6.16
C LEU A 134 11.34 -19.28 -6.48
N THR A 135 11.64 -20.06 -5.45
CA THR A 135 11.62 -21.51 -5.51
C THR A 135 10.31 -22.02 -4.92
N ALA A 136 9.55 -22.80 -5.67
CA ALA A 136 8.43 -23.56 -5.14
C ALA A 136 9.02 -24.79 -4.39
N SER A 137 8.95 -24.79 -3.06
CA SER A 137 9.49 -25.90 -2.24
C SER A 137 8.35 -26.68 -1.62
N THR A 138 8.35 -28.01 -1.84
CA THR A 138 7.45 -28.94 -1.15
C THR A 138 7.93 -29.25 0.26
N LYS A 139 9.21 -28.90 0.58
CA LYS A 139 9.90 -29.33 1.79
C LYS A 139 9.78 -28.29 2.89
N GLY A 140 9.49 -28.78 4.10
CA GLY A 140 9.51 -28.01 5.33
C GLY A 140 10.93 -27.80 5.90
N PRO A 141 11.07 -27.06 7.01
CA PRO A 141 12.36 -26.76 7.64
C PRO A 141 13.18 -28.00 8.05
N LYS A 142 12.53 -29.13 8.25
CA LYS A 142 13.16 -30.42 8.61
C LYS A 142 13.48 -31.32 7.39
N GLY A 143 13.29 -30.80 6.15
CA GLY A 143 13.55 -31.53 4.91
C GLY A 143 12.49 -32.55 4.50
N ASN A 144 11.42 -32.71 5.27
CA ASN A 144 10.28 -33.58 4.95
C ASN A 144 9.30 -32.86 4.01
N ASP A 145 8.60 -33.64 3.18
CA ASP A 145 7.55 -33.10 2.33
C ASP A 145 6.35 -32.70 3.20
N VAL A 146 5.95 -31.43 3.11
CA VAL A 146 4.85 -30.83 3.87
C VAL A 146 3.66 -30.44 2.98
N MET A 147 3.84 -30.46 1.65
CA MET A 147 2.78 -30.14 0.69
C MET A 147 3.06 -30.79 -0.67
N THR A 148 2.01 -30.93 -1.49
CA THR A 148 2.16 -31.42 -2.86
C THR A 148 2.80 -30.36 -3.77
N PRO A 149 3.40 -30.74 -4.92
CA PRO A 149 3.97 -29.78 -5.86
C PRO A 149 2.99 -28.69 -6.29
N ILE A 150 1.74 -29.03 -6.59
CA ILE A 150 0.69 -28.07 -6.96
C ILE A 150 0.41 -27.05 -5.85
N HIS A 151 0.38 -27.51 -4.60
CA HIS A 151 0.21 -26.59 -3.46
C HIS A 151 1.42 -25.67 -3.26
N ALA A 152 2.64 -26.19 -3.52
CA ALA A 152 3.86 -25.41 -3.44
C ALA A 152 3.91 -24.30 -4.50
N GLU A 153 3.48 -24.59 -5.73
CA GLU A 153 3.35 -23.59 -6.80
C GLU A 153 2.31 -22.52 -6.46
N GLY A 154 1.11 -22.92 -6.03
CA GLY A 154 0.07 -21.96 -5.62
C GLY A 154 0.50 -21.08 -4.42
N ALA A 155 1.25 -21.64 -3.47
CA ALA A 155 1.83 -20.89 -2.36
C ALA A 155 2.90 -19.90 -2.85
N ALA A 156 3.76 -20.32 -3.79
CA ALA A 156 4.78 -19.46 -4.38
C ALA A 156 4.16 -18.32 -5.21
N ASP A 157 3.12 -18.57 -6.00
CA ASP A 157 2.38 -17.54 -6.74
C ASP A 157 1.75 -16.50 -5.78
N SER A 158 1.02 -16.97 -4.78
CA SER A 158 0.43 -16.07 -3.78
C SER A 158 1.48 -15.23 -3.04
N TYR A 159 2.63 -15.82 -2.72
CA TYR A 159 3.76 -15.13 -2.11
C TYR A 159 4.35 -14.09 -3.07
N ALA A 160 4.55 -14.46 -4.34
CA ALA A 160 5.09 -13.57 -5.36
C ALA A 160 4.23 -12.33 -5.55
N ARG A 161 2.92 -12.51 -5.75
CA ARG A 161 1.96 -11.40 -5.92
C ARG A 161 2.00 -10.41 -4.76
N ARG A 162 2.04 -10.91 -3.53
CA ARG A 162 2.14 -10.05 -2.34
C ARG A 162 3.41 -9.21 -2.35
N TYR A 163 4.56 -9.84 -2.63
CA TYR A 163 5.84 -9.15 -2.63
C TYR A 163 6.01 -8.20 -3.81
N LEU A 164 5.46 -8.53 -4.97
CA LEU A 164 5.46 -7.65 -6.13
C LEU A 164 4.62 -6.40 -5.85
N LEU A 165 3.38 -6.54 -5.33
CA LEU A 165 2.56 -5.37 -4.97
C LEU A 165 3.24 -4.48 -3.92
N LYS A 166 3.80 -5.09 -2.87
CA LYS A 166 4.56 -4.34 -1.86
C LYS A 166 5.74 -3.58 -2.46
N GLY A 167 6.50 -4.23 -3.34
CA GLY A 167 7.68 -3.62 -3.97
C GLY A 167 7.32 -2.50 -4.95
N ILE A 168 6.31 -2.69 -5.79
CA ILE A 168 5.84 -1.69 -6.77
C ILE A 168 5.41 -0.40 -6.07
N PHE A 169 4.64 -0.53 -5.00
CA PHE A 169 4.07 0.64 -4.30
C PHE A 169 4.84 1.04 -3.04
N ASN A 170 5.93 0.35 -2.70
CA ASN A 170 6.75 0.59 -1.50
C ASN A 170 5.91 0.60 -0.20
N VAL A 171 4.99 -0.35 -0.07
CA VAL A 171 4.07 -0.43 1.06
C VAL A 171 4.67 -1.24 2.20
N ALA A 172 4.70 -0.66 3.39
CA ALA A 172 5.08 -1.36 4.61
C ALA A 172 3.92 -2.19 5.15
N ILE A 173 4.22 -3.43 5.59
CA ILE A 173 3.29 -4.27 6.34
C ILE A 173 3.74 -4.24 7.81
N GLY A 174 2.82 -3.99 8.69
CA GLY A 174 3.06 -3.98 10.12
C GLY A 174 1.83 -3.46 10.83
N GLU A 175 1.82 -3.59 12.13
CA GLU A 175 0.89 -2.82 12.93
C GLU A 175 1.25 -1.34 12.70
N ASP A 176 0.25 -0.48 12.51
CA ASP A 176 0.50 0.93 12.69
C ASP A 176 1.19 1.06 14.05
N ASP A 177 2.28 1.82 14.13
CA ASP A 177 2.72 2.42 15.37
C ASP A 177 1.65 3.45 15.78
N SER A 178 0.46 2.97 16.03
CA SER A 178 -0.51 3.63 16.87
C SER A 178 0.01 3.38 18.29
N ASP A 179 0.99 4.13 18.75
CA ASP A 179 1.46 4.20 20.14
C ASP A 179 0.70 3.27 21.13
N GLY A 180 0.74 1.95 20.90
CA GLY A 180 0.08 0.95 21.74
C GLY A 180 -1.45 0.86 21.66
N ASN A 181 -2.13 1.35 20.60
CA ASN A 181 -3.59 1.57 20.66
C ASN A 181 -4.46 0.78 19.64
N GLU A 182 -3.93 -0.23 18.93
CA GLU A 182 -4.80 -1.26 18.35
C GLU A 182 -4.99 -2.39 19.37
N GLY A 183 -6.18 -2.41 19.96
CA GLY A 183 -6.62 -3.49 20.82
C GLY A 183 -6.60 -4.82 20.07
N PRO A 184 -6.45 -5.95 20.76
CA PRO A 184 -6.50 -7.28 20.17
C PRO A 184 -7.81 -7.47 19.40
N ASN A 185 -7.79 -8.33 18.35
CA ASN A 185 -9.03 -8.79 17.73
C ASN A 185 -9.87 -9.51 18.81
N LEU A 186 -10.78 -8.76 19.39
CA LEU A 186 -11.70 -9.26 20.41
C LEU A 186 -12.74 -10.12 19.72
N THR A 187 -13.13 -11.21 20.36
CA THR A 187 -14.34 -11.92 19.95
C THR A 187 -15.55 -11.05 20.34
N GLU A 188 -16.65 -11.15 19.59
CA GLU A 188 -17.92 -10.45 19.92
C GLU A 188 -18.30 -10.61 21.39
N LYS A 189 -18.04 -11.80 21.97
CA LYS A 189 -18.30 -12.11 23.36
C LYS A 189 -17.38 -11.33 24.32
N GLN A 190 -16.12 -11.15 23.95
CA GLN A 190 -15.18 -10.36 24.76
C GLN A 190 -15.48 -8.87 24.67
N GLU A 191 -15.88 -8.37 23.51
CA GLU A 191 -16.29 -6.98 23.33
C GLU A 191 -17.55 -6.66 24.17
N ALA A 192 -18.56 -7.53 24.10
CA ALA A 192 -19.77 -7.38 24.90
C ALA A 192 -19.45 -7.33 26.39
N GLN A 193 -18.61 -8.24 26.88
CA GLN A 193 -18.24 -8.34 28.28
C GLN A 193 -17.39 -7.16 28.78
N LEU A 194 -16.47 -6.65 27.93
CA LEU A 194 -15.71 -5.42 28.22
C LEU A 194 -16.62 -4.19 28.29
N SER A 195 -17.62 -4.12 27.40
CA SER A 195 -18.63 -3.05 27.42
C SER A 195 -19.47 -3.09 28.68
N GLU A 196 -19.94 -4.27 29.09
CA GLU A 196 -20.68 -4.46 30.35
C GLU A 196 -19.87 -3.99 31.58
N TRP A 197 -18.59 -4.33 31.65
CA TRP A 197 -17.71 -3.86 32.73
C TRP A 197 -17.50 -2.34 32.71
N ALA A 198 -17.35 -1.74 31.54
CA ALA A 198 -17.21 -0.29 31.39
C ALA A 198 -18.49 0.43 31.84
N ASP A 199 -19.67 -0.12 31.53
CA ASP A 199 -20.96 0.44 31.95
C ASP A 199 -21.19 0.25 33.46
N ALA A 200 -20.80 -0.88 34.03
CA ALA A 200 -20.83 -1.09 35.46
C ALA A 200 -19.97 -0.08 36.24
N LEU A 201 -18.80 0.27 35.73
CA LEU A 201 -17.96 1.34 36.29
C LEU A 201 -18.62 2.72 36.18
N ARG A 202 -19.28 3.02 35.07
CA ARG A 202 -20.00 4.30 34.87
C ARG A 202 -21.23 4.42 35.78
N GLN A 203 -21.86 3.31 36.13
CA GLN A 203 -23.08 3.26 36.93
C GLN A 203 -22.82 3.10 38.45
N ALA A 204 -21.56 2.89 38.86
CA ALA A 204 -21.20 2.76 40.25
C ALA A 204 -21.68 3.97 41.09
N PRO A 205 -22.47 3.77 42.15
CA PRO A 205 -23.11 4.85 42.94
C PRO A 205 -22.14 5.54 43.90
N ASP A 206 -21.08 4.85 44.32
CA ASP A 206 -20.11 5.35 45.29
C ASP A 206 -18.68 4.85 45.00
N LEU A 207 -17.70 5.46 45.65
CA LEU A 207 -16.29 5.12 45.49
C LEU A 207 -15.91 3.70 45.94
N PRO A 208 -16.45 3.13 47.02
CA PRO A 208 -16.22 1.74 47.42
C PRO A 208 -16.70 0.75 46.36
N GLN A 209 -17.93 0.90 45.85
CA GLN A 209 -18.44 0.05 44.77
C GLN A 209 -17.65 0.21 43.47
N LEU A 210 -17.28 1.44 43.11
CA LEU A 210 -16.43 1.70 41.94
C LEU A 210 -15.10 0.93 42.02
N LYS A 211 -14.47 0.87 43.23
CA LYS A 211 -13.23 0.12 43.44
C LYS A 211 -13.41 -1.38 43.30
N ASN A 212 -14.53 -1.92 43.84
CA ASN A 212 -14.81 -3.36 43.75
C ASN A 212 -15.05 -3.78 42.29
N VAL A 213 -15.89 -3.07 41.57
CA VAL A 213 -16.16 -3.33 40.15
C VAL A 213 -14.88 -3.21 39.33
N PHE A 214 -14.03 -2.21 39.65
CA PHE A 214 -12.76 -2.04 38.95
C PHE A 214 -11.79 -3.22 39.13
N ALA A 215 -11.73 -3.81 40.32
CA ALA A 215 -10.83 -4.94 40.56
C ALA A 215 -11.15 -6.14 39.63
N ASP A 216 -12.43 -6.45 39.45
CA ASP A 216 -12.87 -7.55 38.58
C ASP A 216 -12.75 -7.19 37.09
N ALA A 217 -13.17 -5.99 36.72
CA ALA A 217 -13.05 -5.47 35.37
C ALA A 217 -11.57 -5.43 34.88
N TYR A 218 -10.67 -4.97 35.76
CA TYR A 218 -9.25 -4.87 35.48
C TYR A 218 -8.58 -6.24 35.32
N LYS A 219 -8.98 -7.22 36.15
CA LYS A 219 -8.52 -8.61 36.01
C LYS A 219 -9.01 -9.24 34.72
N PHE A 220 -10.30 -9.07 34.40
CA PHE A 220 -10.87 -9.58 33.12
C PHE A 220 -10.20 -8.93 31.93
N ALA A 221 -10.11 -7.61 31.88
CA ALA A 221 -9.45 -6.89 30.78
C ALA A 221 -7.98 -7.32 30.61
N GLY A 222 -7.26 -7.58 31.72
CA GLY A 222 -5.90 -8.10 31.70
C GLY A 222 -5.76 -9.52 31.15
N SER A 223 -6.80 -10.36 31.28
CA SER A 223 -6.84 -11.69 30.65
C SER A 223 -7.08 -11.64 29.15
N VAL A 224 -7.69 -10.56 28.67
CA VAL A 224 -7.93 -10.32 27.24
C VAL A 224 -6.69 -9.73 26.57
N SER A 225 -6.20 -8.58 27.07
CA SER A 225 -4.95 -7.98 26.58
C SER A 225 -4.43 -6.86 27.50
N PRO A 226 -3.13 -6.51 27.40
CA PRO A 226 -2.58 -5.32 28.06
C PRO A 226 -3.25 -4.01 27.64
N HIS A 227 -3.71 -3.93 26.40
CA HIS A 227 -4.39 -2.76 25.85
C HIS A 227 -5.77 -2.55 26.52
N GLU A 228 -6.61 -3.59 26.57
CA GLU A 228 -7.93 -3.51 27.21
C GLU A 228 -7.80 -3.26 28.71
N LYS A 229 -6.75 -3.77 29.35
CA LYS A 229 -6.39 -3.45 30.71
C LYS A 229 -6.13 -1.96 30.93
N SER A 230 -5.40 -1.32 30.01
CA SER A 230 -5.13 0.13 30.06
C SER A 230 -6.37 0.97 29.79
N LYS A 231 -7.23 0.56 28.84
CA LYS A 231 -8.53 1.21 28.61
C LYS A 231 -9.41 1.17 29.86
N MET A 232 -9.50 0.02 30.51
CA MET A 232 -10.33 -0.14 31.71
C MET A 232 -9.82 0.72 32.86
N ALA A 233 -8.50 0.87 33.02
CA ALA A 233 -7.89 1.79 33.98
C ALA A 233 -8.25 3.26 33.68
N ALA A 234 -8.26 3.66 32.41
CA ALA A 234 -8.65 5.02 32.01
C ALA A 234 -10.12 5.32 32.32
N VAL A 235 -11.02 4.33 32.05
CA VAL A 235 -12.45 4.45 32.41
C VAL A 235 -12.62 4.61 33.90
N TYR A 236 -11.91 3.82 34.72
CA TYR A 236 -11.95 3.93 36.17
C TYR A 236 -11.51 5.32 36.65
N GLU A 237 -10.37 5.85 36.18
CA GLU A 237 -9.89 7.17 36.60
C GLU A 237 -10.87 8.28 36.17
N GLN A 238 -11.54 8.14 35.05
CA GLN A 238 -12.58 9.08 34.62
C GLN A 238 -13.80 9.01 35.55
N CYS A 239 -14.26 7.81 35.93
CA CYS A 239 -15.40 7.62 36.83
C CYS A 239 -15.08 8.08 38.24
N LYS A 240 -13.87 7.88 38.74
CA LYS A 240 -13.38 8.29 40.05
C LYS A 240 -13.46 9.79 40.30
N ARG A 241 -13.26 10.60 39.24
CA ARG A 241 -13.34 12.08 39.29
C ARG A 241 -14.73 12.59 39.75
N ARG A 242 -15.78 11.75 39.63
CA ARG A 242 -17.14 12.13 40.10
C ARG A 242 -17.27 12.09 41.61
N PHE A 243 -16.32 11.47 42.31
CA PHE A 243 -16.36 11.25 43.78
C PHE A 243 -15.21 12.02 44.49
N LEU A 244 -14.47 12.84 43.77
CA LEU A 244 -13.42 13.72 44.27
C LEU A 244 -13.86 15.17 44.19
#